data_e85a906d9f3bc8366c600480d8214c57
#
_entry.id   e85a906d9f3bc8366c600480d8214c57
#
_cell.length_a   1.000
_cell.length_b   1.000
_cell.length_c   1.000
_cell.angle_alpha   90.00
_cell.angle_beta   90.00
_cell.angle_gamma   90.00
#
_symmetry.space_group_name_H-M   'P 1'
#
loop_
_entity.id
_entity.type
_entity.pdbx_description
1 polymer ?
#
loop_
_entity_poly.entity_id
_entity_poly.type
_entity_poly.pdbx_seq_one_letter_code
_entity_poly.pdbx_strand_id
1 'polypeptide(L)'
;MANNDTIKKTISQNISYYRKKAGLSQKEFAAKLGAAPSRISSWETGANSTDIDTLFEICSILNVSINDMCGVYPDSSLSLSYPEQEHIKKYRNLDDHGREMVDIVLEKEYDRCHPTITKTAAFPKQVLN
;
A
#
# COMPACT_ATOMS: atom_id res chain seq x y z
N MET A 1 1.71 15.00 13.17
CA MET A 1 2.05 13.58 13.08
C MET A 1 1.15 12.78 14.03
N ALA A 2 0.61 11.70 13.51
CA ALA A 2 -0.24 10.86 14.34
C ALA A 2 0.59 10.08 15.35
N ASN A 3 0.12 9.96 16.57
CA ASN A 3 0.77 9.15 17.59
C ASN A 3 0.13 7.76 17.60
N ASN A 4 0.73 6.86 18.38
CA ASN A 4 0.25 5.48 18.45
C ASN A 4 -1.19 5.36 18.86
N ASP A 5 -1.61 6.17 19.82
CA ASP A 5 -2.99 6.10 20.32
C ASP A 5 -3.98 6.51 19.23
N THR A 6 -3.64 7.54 18.47
CA THR A 6 -4.48 8.01 17.38
C THR A 6 -4.61 6.95 16.29
N ILE A 7 -3.50 6.33 15.91
CA ILE A 7 -3.50 5.30 14.89
C ILE A 7 -4.31 4.09 15.34
N LYS A 8 -4.10 3.63 16.57
CA LYS A 8 -4.86 2.49 17.11
C LYS A 8 -6.35 2.76 17.14
N LYS A 9 -6.73 3.98 17.55
CA LYS A 9 -8.14 4.37 17.58
C LYS A 9 -8.73 4.38 16.18
N THR A 10 -7.98 4.92 15.21
CA THR A 10 -8.42 4.96 13.83
C THR A 10 -8.62 3.55 13.29
N ILE A 11 -7.68 2.65 13.56
CA ILE A 11 -7.80 1.25 13.12
C ILE A 11 -9.05 0.61 13.70
N SER A 12 -9.30 0.80 14.99
CA SER A 12 -10.48 0.23 15.64
C SER A 12 -11.76 0.71 14.98
N GLN A 13 -11.86 2.01 14.73
CA GLN A 13 -13.02 2.59 14.08
C GLN A 13 -13.16 2.10 12.64
N ASN A 14 -12.06 1.97 11.94
CA ASN A 14 -12.08 1.57 10.54
C ASN A 14 -12.39 0.10 10.35
N ILE A 15 -11.97 -0.76 11.27
CA ILE A 15 -12.35 -2.16 11.20
C ILE A 15 -13.88 -2.26 11.24
N SER A 16 -14.52 -1.55 12.16
CA SER A 16 -15.98 -1.54 12.24
C SER A 16 -16.61 -0.94 10.98
N TYR A 17 -16.08 0.18 10.53
CA TYR A 17 -16.62 0.88 9.37
C TYR A 17 -16.57 0.00 8.10
N TYR A 18 -15.39 -0.55 7.81
CA TYR A 18 -15.23 -1.34 6.59
C TYR A 18 -15.92 -2.69 6.66
N ARG A 19 -16.01 -3.26 7.86
CA ARG A 19 -16.79 -4.49 8.06
C ARG A 19 -18.26 -4.25 7.72
N LYS A 20 -18.83 -3.19 8.26
CA LYS A 20 -20.23 -2.86 8.00
C LYS A 20 -20.46 -2.51 6.53
N LYS A 21 -19.52 -1.79 5.96
CA LYS A 21 -19.60 -1.43 4.53
C LYS A 21 -19.58 -2.67 3.65
N ALA A 22 -18.86 -3.71 4.07
CA ALA A 22 -18.83 -4.98 3.35
C ALA A 22 -20.08 -5.84 3.61
N GLY A 23 -20.97 -5.39 4.48
CA GLY A 23 -22.19 -6.11 4.78
C GLY A 23 -22.00 -7.30 5.70
N LEU A 24 -20.93 -7.33 6.48
CA LEU A 24 -20.62 -8.47 7.34
C LEU A 24 -20.96 -8.15 8.78
N SER A 25 -21.60 -9.14 9.45
CA SER A 25 -21.76 -9.07 10.90
C SER A 25 -20.43 -9.39 11.56
N GLN A 26 -20.33 -9.12 12.86
CA GLN A 26 -19.12 -9.50 13.60
C GLN A 26 -18.90 -11.01 13.55
N LYS A 27 -19.98 -11.77 13.62
CA LYS A 27 -19.92 -13.22 13.55
C LYS A 27 -19.43 -13.72 12.19
N GLU A 28 -19.96 -13.12 11.13
CA GLU A 28 -19.57 -13.50 9.77
C GLU A 28 -18.11 -13.13 9.50
N PHE A 29 -17.71 -11.97 9.95
CA PHE A 29 -16.33 -11.53 9.78
C PHE A 29 -15.37 -12.41 10.57
N ALA A 30 -15.74 -12.75 11.80
CA ALA A 30 -14.94 -13.65 12.64
C ALA A 30 -14.76 -15.02 11.98
N ALA A 31 -15.82 -15.53 11.37
CA ALA A 31 -15.73 -16.81 10.66
C ALA A 31 -14.72 -16.75 9.52
N LYS A 32 -14.68 -15.64 8.78
CA LYS A 32 -13.72 -15.47 7.69
C LYS A 32 -12.28 -15.41 8.19
N LEU A 33 -12.08 -14.87 9.38
CA LEU A 33 -10.75 -14.74 9.99
C LEU A 33 -10.33 -15.97 10.79
N GLY A 34 -11.25 -16.88 11.05
CA GLY A 34 -10.96 -18.00 11.94
C GLY A 34 -10.81 -17.56 13.39
N ALA A 35 -11.53 -16.53 13.78
CA ALA A 35 -11.43 -15.95 15.12
C ALA A 35 -12.79 -16.00 15.82
N ALA A 36 -12.79 -15.74 17.12
CA ALA A 36 -14.03 -15.65 17.87
C ALA A 36 -14.67 -14.27 17.66
N PRO A 37 -16.01 -14.18 17.62
CA PRO A 37 -16.67 -12.88 17.47
C PRO A 37 -16.28 -11.88 18.57
N SER A 38 -16.00 -12.36 19.77
CA SER A 38 -15.58 -11.49 20.87
C SER A 38 -14.26 -10.78 20.56
N ARG A 39 -13.38 -11.38 19.77
CA ARG A 39 -12.14 -10.74 19.37
C ARG A 39 -12.40 -9.58 18.42
N ILE A 40 -13.36 -9.77 17.51
CA ILE A 40 -13.75 -8.68 16.59
C ILE A 40 -14.29 -7.50 17.42
N SER A 41 -15.19 -7.79 18.35
CA SER A 41 -15.73 -6.76 19.21
C SER A 41 -14.64 -6.04 19.99
N SER A 42 -13.68 -6.78 20.51
CA SER A 42 -12.55 -6.22 21.25
C SER A 42 -11.72 -5.27 20.41
N TRP A 43 -11.46 -5.65 19.15
CA TRP A 43 -10.71 -4.78 18.22
C TRP A 43 -11.50 -3.52 17.88
N GLU A 44 -12.80 -3.66 17.64
CA GLU A 44 -13.64 -2.52 17.22
C GLU A 44 -13.87 -1.53 18.35
N THR A 45 -13.88 -1.99 19.60
CA THR A 45 -14.02 -1.09 20.73
C THR A 45 -12.69 -0.48 21.19
N GLY A 46 -11.58 -1.04 20.69
CA GLY A 46 -10.27 -0.59 21.12
C GLY A 46 -9.77 -1.23 22.39
N ALA A 47 -10.51 -2.22 22.92
CA ALA A 47 -10.07 -2.91 24.13
C ALA A 47 -8.76 -3.67 23.91
N ASN A 48 -8.58 -4.21 22.70
CA ASN A 48 -7.35 -4.87 22.30
C ASN A 48 -6.98 -4.43 20.90
N SER A 49 -5.69 -4.51 20.58
CA SER A 49 -5.19 -4.22 19.23
C SER A 49 -4.96 -5.51 18.48
N THR A 50 -5.02 -5.43 17.16
CA THR A 50 -4.64 -6.55 16.30
C THR A 50 -3.11 -6.57 16.17
N ASP A 51 -2.55 -7.75 15.93
CA ASP A 51 -1.16 -7.81 15.52
C ASP A 51 -1.06 -7.49 14.03
N ILE A 52 0.17 -7.36 13.55
CA ILE A 52 0.43 -6.95 12.17
C ILE A 52 -0.14 -7.96 11.18
N ASP A 53 0.10 -9.25 11.42
CA ASP A 53 -0.36 -10.29 10.49
C ASP A 53 -1.90 -10.30 10.40
N THR A 54 -2.56 -10.19 11.54
CA THR A 54 -4.01 -10.16 11.58
C THR A 54 -4.55 -8.92 10.88
N LEU A 55 -3.88 -7.79 11.06
CA LEU A 55 -4.32 -6.55 10.43
C LEU A 55 -4.25 -6.65 8.90
N PHE A 56 -3.19 -7.22 8.36
CA PHE A 56 -3.08 -7.42 6.91
C PHE A 56 -4.15 -8.39 6.41
N GLU A 57 -4.45 -9.42 7.19
CA GLU A 57 -5.51 -10.37 6.84
C GLU A 57 -6.88 -9.69 6.81
N ILE A 58 -7.14 -8.84 7.80
CA ILE A 58 -8.37 -8.05 7.85
C ILE A 58 -8.49 -7.17 6.60
N CYS A 59 -7.41 -6.48 6.25
CA CYS A 59 -7.39 -5.62 5.07
C CYS A 59 -7.66 -6.42 3.81
N SER A 60 -7.11 -7.62 3.71
CA SER A 60 -7.31 -8.48 2.55
C SER A 60 -8.78 -8.92 2.44
N ILE A 61 -9.36 -9.34 3.56
CA ILE A 61 -10.75 -9.81 3.56
C ILE A 61 -11.71 -8.68 3.22
N LEU A 62 -11.45 -7.48 3.74
CA LEU A 62 -12.31 -6.33 3.51
C LEU A 62 -11.97 -5.58 2.23
N ASN A 63 -10.92 -6.00 1.54
CA ASN A 63 -10.45 -5.37 0.30
C ASN A 63 -10.15 -3.88 0.51
N VAL A 64 -9.39 -3.59 1.55
CA VAL A 64 -9.02 -2.23 1.95
C VAL A 64 -7.51 -2.16 2.03
N SER A 65 -6.92 -1.04 1.60
CA SER A 65 -5.48 -0.87 1.72
C SER A 65 -5.10 -0.65 3.18
N ILE A 66 -3.85 -0.96 3.51
CA ILE A 66 -3.36 -0.73 4.87
C ILE A 66 -3.37 0.78 5.19
N ASN A 67 -3.10 1.61 4.20
CA ASN A 67 -3.12 3.06 4.40
C ASN A 67 -4.52 3.55 4.74
N ASP A 68 -5.53 3.05 4.04
CA ASP A 68 -6.92 3.41 4.34
C ASP A 68 -7.32 2.91 5.72
N MET A 69 -6.90 1.69 6.06
CA MET A 69 -7.23 1.12 7.37
C MET A 69 -6.61 1.91 8.51
N CYS A 70 -5.38 2.33 8.35
CA CYS A 70 -4.66 3.07 9.39
C CYS A 70 -4.95 4.57 9.36
N GLY A 71 -5.48 5.07 8.25
CA GLY A 71 -5.70 6.50 8.08
C GLY A 71 -4.42 7.30 7.96
N VAL A 72 -3.33 6.63 7.57
CA VAL A 72 -2.03 7.28 7.42
C VAL A 72 -1.57 7.14 5.98
N TYR A 73 -1.31 8.26 5.35
CA TYR A 73 -0.88 8.28 3.97
C TYR A 73 0.50 8.87 3.89
N PRO A 74 1.41 8.24 3.15
CA PRO A 74 2.75 8.80 2.99
C PRO A 74 2.65 10.17 2.34
N ASP A 75 3.52 11.06 2.77
CA ASP A 75 3.60 12.37 2.16
C ASP A 75 4.01 12.17 0.71
N SER A 76 3.12 12.54 -0.20
CA SER A 76 3.36 12.34 -1.62
C SER A 76 3.54 13.69 -2.29
N SER A 77 4.77 14.02 -2.61
CA SER A 77 5.05 15.16 -3.45
C SER A 77 4.78 14.83 -4.92
N LEU A 78 4.47 13.59 -5.20
CA LEU A 78 4.27 13.12 -6.56
C LEU A 78 2.79 12.95 -6.84
N SER A 79 2.28 13.86 -7.67
CA SER A 79 0.90 13.80 -8.13
C SER A 79 0.92 13.32 -9.58
N LEU A 80 0.20 12.25 -9.88
CA LEU A 80 0.23 11.64 -11.19
C LEU A 80 -0.91 12.12 -12.08
N SER A 81 -0.56 12.52 -13.30
CA SER A 81 -1.56 12.83 -14.31
C SER A 81 -2.23 11.54 -14.80
N TYR A 82 -3.36 11.69 -15.49
CA TYR A 82 -4.04 10.52 -16.04
C TYR A 82 -3.14 9.70 -16.98
N PRO A 83 -2.44 10.32 -17.95
CA PRO A 83 -1.53 9.55 -18.80
C PRO A 83 -0.45 8.80 -18.01
N GLU A 84 0.09 9.44 -16.97
CA GLU A 84 1.10 8.80 -16.14
C GLU A 84 0.53 7.58 -15.39
N GLN A 85 -0.69 7.70 -14.92
CA GLN A 85 -1.37 6.57 -14.26
C GLN A 85 -1.54 5.40 -15.23
N GLU A 86 -1.91 5.71 -16.47
CA GLU A 86 -2.09 4.66 -17.49
C GLU A 86 -0.76 3.99 -17.83
N HIS A 87 0.32 4.75 -17.88
CA HIS A 87 1.65 4.20 -18.11
C HIS A 87 2.03 3.23 -17.00
N ILE A 88 1.78 3.62 -15.75
CA ILE A 88 2.10 2.76 -14.62
C ILE A 88 1.29 1.47 -14.64
N LYS A 89 0.01 1.56 -14.98
CA LYS A 89 -0.83 0.35 -15.08
C LYS A 89 -0.28 -0.61 -16.13
N LYS A 90 0.14 -0.09 -17.26
CA LYS A 90 0.72 -0.92 -18.32
C LYS A 90 2.04 -1.53 -17.87
N TYR A 91 2.89 -0.73 -17.26
CA TYR A 91 4.18 -1.21 -16.77
C TYR A 91 4.00 -2.37 -15.78
N ARG A 92 3.04 -2.25 -14.87
CA ARG A 92 2.77 -3.30 -13.89
C ARG A 92 2.32 -4.61 -14.51
N ASN A 93 1.78 -4.56 -15.72
CA ASN A 93 1.29 -5.74 -16.42
C ASN A 93 2.31 -6.33 -17.42
N LEU A 94 3.51 -5.77 -17.46
CA LEU A 94 4.57 -6.33 -18.29
C LEU A 94 5.27 -7.47 -17.56
N ASP A 95 5.85 -8.39 -18.36
CA ASP A 95 6.73 -9.41 -17.78
C ASP A 95 8.10 -8.77 -17.48
N ASP A 96 9.00 -9.58 -16.95
CA ASP A 96 10.33 -9.07 -16.55
C ASP A 96 11.09 -8.49 -17.73
N HIS A 97 11.03 -9.15 -18.87
CA HIS A 97 11.70 -8.66 -20.09
C HIS A 97 11.11 -7.31 -20.52
N GLY A 98 9.79 -7.20 -20.51
CA GLY A 98 9.13 -5.96 -20.90
C GLY A 98 9.50 -4.80 -20.00
N ARG A 99 9.55 -5.04 -18.69
CA ARG A 99 9.94 -4.01 -17.74
C ARG A 99 11.39 -3.58 -17.95
N GLU A 100 12.28 -4.55 -18.18
CA GLU A 100 13.68 -4.25 -18.44
C GLU A 100 13.83 -3.35 -19.67
N MET A 101 13.11 -3.67 -20.74
CA MET A 101 13.17 -2.88 -21.97
C MET A 101 12.67 -1.45 -21.75
N VAL A 102 11.57 -1.31 -21.02
CA VAL A 102 11.05 0.02 -20.71
C VAL A 102 12.05 0.80 -19.87
N ASP A 103 12.64 0.16 -18.86
CA ASP A 103 13.60 0.83 -18.00
C ASP A 103 14.83 1.30 -18.76
N ILE A 104 15.33 0.48 -19.70
CA ILE A 104 16.48 0.85 -20.52
C ILE A 104 16.17 2.09 -21.35
N VAL A 105 15.01 2.10 -22.01
CA VAL A 105 14.62 3.24 -22.86
C VAL A 105 14.40 4.48 -22.00
N LEU A 106 13.76 4.31 -20.86
CA LEU A 106 13.49 5.42 -19.96
C LEU A 106 14.81 6.07 -19.51
N GLU A 107 15.78 5.27 -19.11
CA GLU A 107 17.07 5.78 -18.68
C GLU A 107 17.78 6.53 -19.81
N LYS A 108 17.79 5.96 -21.00
CA LYS A 108 18.44 6.57 -22.15
C LYS A 108 17.80 7.91 -22.51
N GLU A 109 16.47 7.95 -22.50
CA GLU A 109 15.78 9.18 -22.83
C GLU A 109 15.91 10.23 -21.74
N TYR A 110 15.89 9.80 -20.49
CA TYR A 110 16.11 10.71 -19.39
C TYR A 110 17.50 11.37 -19.50
N ASP A 111 18.53 10.54 -19.76
CA ASP A 111 19.90 11.04 -19.92
C ASP A 111 20.03 11.96 -21.10
N ARG A 112 19.35 11.66 -22.19
CA ARG A 112 19.37 12.52 -23.37
C ARG A 112 18.79 13.90 -23.05
N CYS A 113 17.71 13.93 -22.25
CA CYS A 113 17.07 15.20 -21.89
C CYS A 113 17.80 15.93 -20.77
N HIS A 114 18.62 15.23 -20.00
CA HIS A 114 19.32 15.78 -18.86
C HIS A 114 20.79 15.41 -18.89
N PRO A 115 21.53 15.84 -19.91
CA PRO A 115 22.96 15.53 -19.98
C PRO A 115 23.67 16.17 -18.81
N THR A 116 24.52 15.37 -18.16
CA THR A 116 25.26 15.86 -17.03
C THR A 116 26.66 15.30 -17.03
N ILE A 117 27.60 16.13 -16.62
CA ILE A 117 28.99 15.74 -16.56
C ILE A 117 29.20 14.75 -15.41
N THR A 118 28.51 14.93 -14.34
CA THR A 118 28.71 14.13 -13.15
C THR A 118 28.30 12.68 -13.36
N LYS A 119 27.52 12.43 -14.38
CA LYS A 119 27.07 11.10 -14.65
C LYS A 119 28.22 10.13 -14.90
N THR A 120 29.27 10.58 -15.47
CA THR A 120 30.40 9.71 -15.77
C THR A 120 31.09 9.22 -14.52
N ALA A 121 30.98 9.92 -13.45
CA ALA A 121 31.66 9.54 -12.23
C ALA A 121 30.90 8.48 -11.45
N ALA A 122 29.75 8.42 -11.67
CA ALA A 122 29.00 7.68 -10.77
C ALA A 122 28.82 6.31 -10.98
N PHE A 123 28.57 5.83 -10.82
CA PHE A 123 28.09 4.78 -10.85
C PHE A 123 28.20 3.80 -11.53
N PRO A 124 28.79 3.55 -11.44
CA PRO A 124 28.81 2.63 -12.11
C PRO A 124 27.87 1.59 -11.92
N LYS A 125 27.72 1.92 -11.87
CA LYS A 125 27.04 1.25 -11.64
C LYS A 125 26.53 0.22 -11.70
N GLN A 126 26.50 0.55 -11.74
CA GLN A 126 26.17 -0.19 -11.70
C GLN A 126 25.84 -1.06 -11.89
N VAL A 127 25.89 -0.59 -12.01
CA VAL A 127 25.62 -1.29 -12.13
C VAL A 127 25.35 -2.10 -12.36
N LEU A 128 25.21 -1.99 -12.53
CA LEU A 128 25.07 -2.73 -12.66
C LEU A 128 25.27 -3.55 -12.88
N ASN A 129 25.54 -3.65 -12.97
CA ASN A 129 26.02 -4.34 -13.06
C ASN A 129 26.35 -4.98 -13.01
#